data_b808cd8924b6c73c5e18ff50448e7f2f
#
_entry.id   b808cd8924b6c73c5e18ff50448e7f2f
#
_cell.length_a   1.000
_cell.length_b   1.000
_cell.length_c   1.000
_cell.angle_alpha   90.00
_cell.angle_beta   90.00
_cell.angle_gamma   90.00
#
_symmetry.space_group_name_H-M   'P 1'
#
loop_
_entity.id
_entity.type
_entity.pdbx_description
1 polymer ?
#
loop_
_entity_poly.entity_id
_entity_poly.type
_entity_poly.pdbx_seq_one_letter_code
_entity_poly.pdbx_strand_id
1 'polypeptide(L)'
;MAEQQPRPILITGAGRRIGLALAHHFLQQRQPVIVSYRTPYPAIDGLREAGALCLQADFSSDDGILTFAEAVKSHTDGLRAIIHNASDWMAEKPGVPLSAVINRMMQIHVHAPYLLNHALEALLRGHGHAASDIIHITDYVVERGSDKHIAYAASKAALDNMTRSFARKLAPEVKVNAIAPSLIMFNEG
;
A
#
# COMPACT_ATOMS: atom_id res chain seq x y z
N MET A 1 21.21 -17.10 -21.72
CA MET A 1 20.43 -15.90 -21.33
C MET A 1 20.37 -15.93 -19.82
N ALA A 2 20.89 -14.91 -19.12
CA ALA A 2 20.75 -14.83 -17.68
C ALA A 2 19.26 -14.76 -17.35
N GLU A 3 18.75 -15.64 -16.49
CA GLU A 3 17.39 -15.59 -15.96
C GLU A 3 17.27 -14.26 -15.22
N GLN A 4 16.45 -13.35 -15.75
CA GLN A 4 16.20 -12.07 -15.14
C GLN A 4 15.45 -12.32 -13.84
N GLN A 5 16.03 -11.98 -12.70
CA GLN A 5 15.37 -12.15 -11.41
C GLN A 5 14.00 -11.47 -11.43
N PRO A 6 12.96 -12.11 -10.89
CA PRO A 6 11.63 -11.50 -10.88
C PRO A 6 11.63 -10.20 -10.07
N ARG A 7 11.05 -9.15 -10.63
CA ARG A 7 10.90 -7.84 -9.97
C ARG A 7 10.05 -7.98 -8.72
N PRO A 8 10.41 -7.37 -7.58
CA PRO A 8 9.67 -7.50 -6.33
C PRO A 8 8.27 -6.85 -6.39
N ILE A 9 7.38 -7.35 -5.54
CA ILE A 9 6.11 -6.71 -5.20
C ILE A 9 6.31 -5.90 -3.92
N LEU A 10 5.98 -4.61 -3.97
CA LEU A 10 5.96 -3.74 -2.81
C LEU A 10 4.58 -3.79 -2.13
N ILE A 11 4.53 -4.12 -0.83
CA ILE A 11 3.29 -4.16 -0.03
C ILE A 11 3.43 -3.19 1.13
N THR A 12 2.60 -2.16 1.18
CA THR A 12 2.61 -1.23 2.31
C THR A 12 1.78 -1.76 3.48
N GLY A 13 2.29 -1.60 4.71
CA GLY A 13 1.56 -1.99 5.93
C GLY A 13 1.42 -3.50 6.13
N ALA A 14 2.50 -4.27 5.94
CA ALA A 14 2.47 -5.73 5.98
C ALA A 14 2.77 -6.34 7.36
N GLY A 15 2.76 -5.58 8.44
CA GLY A 15 3.05 -6.10 9.79
C GLY A 15 1.97 -7.00 10.37
N ARG A 16 0.76 -7.03 9.80
CA ARG A 16 -0.37 -7.83 10.26
C ARG A 16 -1.47 -7.95 9.19
N ARG A 17 -2.47 -8.81 9.46
CA ARG A 17 -3.73 -8.92 8.71
C ARG A 17 -3.49 -9.14 7.19
N ILE A 18 -4.20 -8.42 6.32
CA ILE A 18 -4.15 -8.58 4.85
C ILE A 18 -2.72 -8.46 4.33
N GLY A 19 -2.00 -7.40 4.69
CA GLY A 19 -0.64 -7.18 4.19
C GLY A 19 0.31 -8.31 4.54
N LEU A 20 0.23 -8.85 5.77
CA LEU A 20 1.01 -9.99 6.21
C LEU A 20 0.64 -11.26 5.42
N ALA A 21 -0.66 -11.52 5.25
CA ALA A 21 -1.13 -12.69 4.50
C ALA A 21 -0.69 -12.64 3.03
N LEU A 22 -0.76 -11.46 2.40
CA LEU A 22 -0.29 -11.25 1.02
C LEU A 22 1.22 -11.46 0.91
N ALA A 23 2.01 -10.93 1.85
CA ALA A 23 3.46 -11.11 1.84
C ALA A 23 3.84 -12.59 1.92
N HIS A 24 3.27 -13.36 2.84
CA HIS A 24 3.49 -14.80 2.92
C HIS A 24 3.05 -15.53 1.65
N HIS A 25 1.89 -15.18 1.10
CA HIS A 25 1.38 -15.81 -0.12
C HIS A 25 2.36 -15.66 -1.29
N PHE A 26 2.86 -14.44 -1.54
CA PHE A 26 3.81 -14.20 -2.63
C PHE A 26 5.17 -14.86 -2.37
N LEU A 27 5.68 -14.84 -1.14
CA LEU A 27 6.92 -15.53 -0.79
C LEU A 27 6.83 -17.05 -1.03
N GLN A 28 5.71 -17.68 -0.69
CA GLN A 28 5.46 -19.10 -0.98
C GLN A 28 5.50 -19.40 -2.49
N GLN A 29 5.14 -18.43 -3.32
CA GLN A 29 5.23 -18.53 -4.79
C GLN A 29 6.61 -18.13 -5.33
N ARG A 30 7.60 -17.95 -4.46
CA ARG A 30 8.96 -17.50 -4.82
C ARG A 30 8.98 -16.12 -5.52
N GLN A 31 7.96 -15.30 -5.30
CA GLN A 31 7.91 -13.92 -5.77
C GLN A 31 8.62 -13.04 -4.73
N PRO A 32 9.67 -12.29 -5.11
CA PRO A 32 10.33 -11.36 -4.19
C PRO A 32 9.36 -10.30 -3.66
N VAL A 33 9.47 -9.97 -2.37
CA VAL A 33 8.57 -9.03 -1.70
C VAL A 33 9.38 -7.98 -0.93
N ILE A 34 8.99 -6.73 -1.09
CA ILE A 34 9.40 -5.61 -0.23
C ILE A 34 8.19 -5.21 0.59
N VAL A 35 8.34 -5.09 1.90
CA VAL A 35 7.22 -4.69 2.77
C VAL A 35 7.56 -3.45 3.58
N SER A 36 6.56 -2.59 3.79
CA SER A 36 6.67 -1.57 4.84
C SER A 36 5.93 -2.00 6.11
N TYR A 37 6.45 -1.59 7.24
CA TYR A 37 5.79 -1.72 8.55
C TYR A 37 6.07 -0.48 9.41
N ARG A 38 5.12 -0.08 10.25
CA ARG A 38 5.31 1.02 11.21
C ARG A 38 5.77 0.46 12.56
N THR A 39 5.03 -0.49 13.08
CA THR A 39 5.29 -1.12 14.36
C THR A 39 6.02 -2.45 14.16
N PRO A 40 7.13 -2.72 14.88
CA PRO A 40 7.88 -3.96 14.78
C PRO A 40 7.12 -5.09 15.50
N TYR A 41 6.17 -5.72 14.81
CA TYR A 41 5.52 -6.94 15.28
C TYR A 41 6.44 -8.15 15.08
N PRO A 42 6.35 -9.21 15.92
CA PRO A 42 7.14 -10.44 15.75
C PRO A 42 6.98 -11.08 14.35
N ALA A 43 5.83 -10.91 13.70
CA ALA A 43 5.59 -11.39 12.34
C ALA A 43 6.56 -10.78 11.29
N ILE A 44 7.15 -9.62 11.56
CA ILE A 44 8.15 -9.02 10.66
C ILE A 44 9.43 -9.84 10.61
N ASP A 45 9.83 -10.43 11.73
CA ASP A 45 11.03 -11.29 11.75
C ASP A 45 10.77 -12.56 10.94
N GLY A 46 9.59 -13.17 11.06
CA GLY A 46 9.20 -14.29 10.21
C GLY A 46 9.17 -13.94 8.71
N LEU A 47 8.77 -12.72 8.34
CA LEU A 47 8.86 -12.28 6.93
C LEU A 47 10.32 -12.13 6.45
N ARG A 48 11.22 -11.63 7.31
CA ARG A 48 12.66 -11.55 6.98
C ARG A 48 13.28 -12.93 6.81
N GLU A 49 12.98 -13.86 7.70
CA GLU A 49 13.41 -15.25 7.60
C GLU A 49 12.90 -15.94 6.34
N ALA A 50 11.68 -15.60 5.91
CA ALA A 50 11.10 -16.07 4.66
C ALA A 50 11.65 -15.36 3.40
N GLY A 51 12.57 -14.39 3.54
CA GLY A 51 13.26 -13.72 2.44
C GLY A 51 12.64 -12.39 2.00
N ALA A 52 11.70 -11.80 2.73
CA ALA A 52 11.20 -10.47 2.43
C ALA A 52 12.19 -9.36 2.83
N LEU A 53 12.31 -8.32 2.01
CA LEU A 53 12.94 -7.07 2.43
C LEU A 53 11.93 -6.27 3.26
N CYS A 54 12.20 -6.12 4.56
CA CYS A 54 11.31 -5.44 5.49
C CYS A 54 11.87 -4.07 5.87
N LEU A 55 11.22 -3.00 5.43
CA LEU A 55 11.63 -1.61 5.66
C LEU A 55 10.65 -0.95 6.66
N GLN A 56 11.18 -0.36 7.72
CA GLN A 56 10.36 0.41 8.65
C GLN A 56 10.02 1.77 8.03
N ALA A 57 8.74 2.18 8.11
CA ALA A 57 8.28 3.43 7.55
C ALA A 57 7.10 4.00 8.36
N ASP A 58 7.11 5.29 8.58
CA ASP A 58 5.97 6.03 9.13
C ASP A 58 5.40 6.97 8.07
N PHE A 59 4.19 6.70 7.64
CA PHE A 59 3.47 7.51 6.64
C PHE A 59 2.64 8.63 7.28
N SER A 60 2.91 9.00 8.51
CA SER A 60 2.24 10.13 9.18
C SER A 60 2.70 11.50 8.67
N SER A 61 3.76 11.55 7.87
CA SER A 61 4.27 12.76 7.21
C SER A 61 4.72 12.46 5.79
N ASP A 62 4.77 13.51 4.96
CA ASP A 62 5.26 13.41 3.58
C ASP A 62 6.75 13.04 3.55
N ASP A 63 7.55 13.56 4.48
CA ASP A 63 8.98 13.21 4.60
C ASP A 63 9.18 11.71 4.88
N GLY A 64 8.36 11.12 5.77
CA GLY A 64 8.42 9.69 6.06
C GLY A 64 8.05 8.84 4.83
N ILE A 65 7.08 9.30 4.04
CA ILE A 65 6.67 8.64 2.79
C ILE A 65 7.81 8.70 1.76
N LEU A 66 8.39 9.88 1.55
CA LEU A 66 9.45 10.08 0.56
C LEU A 66 10.76 9.38 0.96
N THR A 67 11.12 9.39 2.24
CA THR A 67 12.25 8.62 2.77
C THR A 67 12.08 7.13 2.50
N PHE A 68 10.88 6.60 2.69
CA PHE A 68 10.59 5.21 2.36
C PHE A 68 10.72 4.94 0.85
N ALA A 69 10.25 5.86 -0.01
CA ALA A 69 10.40 5.71 -1.45
C ALA A 69 11.88 5.64 -1.87
N GLU A 70 12.73 6.49 -1.31
CA GLU A 70 14.19 6.45 -1.56
C GLU A 70 14.81 5.14 -1.06
N ALA A 71 14.39 4.64 0.10
CA ALA A 71 14.83 3.34 0.59
C ALA A 71 14.44 2.21 -0.36
N VAL A 72 13.24 2.22 -0.94
CA VAL A 72 12.85 1.22 -1.95
C VAL A 72 13.74 1.32 -3.20
N LYS A 73 13.98 2.54 -3.72
CA LYS A 73 14.83 2.76 -4.89
C LYS A 73 16.26 2.28 -4.70
N SER A 74 16.80 2.34 -3.48
CA SER A 74 18.17 1.86 -3.19
C SER A 74 18.30 0.33 -3.21
N HIS A 75 17.19 -0.41 -3.24
CA HIS A 75 17.19 -1.87 -3.17
C HIS A 75 16.71 -2.57 -4.45
N THR A 76 16.14 -1.84 -5.41
CA THR A 76 15.65 -2.44 -6.66
C THR A 76 15.59 -1.44 -7.81
N ASP A 77 15.85 -1.92 -9.01
CA ASP A 77 15.75 -1.16 -10.26
C ASP A 77 14.37 -1.31 -10.94
N GLY A 78 13.47 -2.09 -10.35
CA GLY A 78 12.13 -2.28 -10.90
C GLY A 78 11.16 -2.95 -9.95
N LEU A 79 9.89 -2.61 -10.07
CA LEU A 79 8.78 -3.20 -9.31
C LEU A 79 7.83 -3.95 -10.24
N ARG A 80 7.41 -5.15 -9.83
CA ARG A 80 6.33 -5.89 -10.50
C ARG A 80 4.98 -5.29 -10.14
N ALA A 81 4.81 -4.89 -8.89
CA ALA A 81 3.59 -4.24 -8.42
C ALA A 81 3.82 -3.41 -7.15
N ILE A 82 2.90 -2.47 -6.91
CA ILE A 82 2.72 -1.79 -5.62
C ILE A 82 1.32 -2.13 -5.11
N ILE A 83 1.23 -2.66 -3.89
CA ILE A 83 -0.03 -2.90 -3.18
C ILE A 83 -0.13 -1.91 -2.02
N HIS A 84 -0.95 -0.90 -2.18
CA HIS A 84 -1.24 0.09 -1.15
C HIS A 84 -2.26 -0.49 -0.16
N ASN A 85 -1.74 -1.17 0.86
CA ASN A 85 -2.52 -1.80 1.92
C ASN A 85 -2.41 -1.06 3.26
N ALA A 86 -1.38 -0.22 3.46
CA ALA A 86 -1.24 0.55 4.68
C ALA A 86 -2.52 1.35 4.95
N SER A 87 -3.06 1.19 6.14
CA SER A 87 -4.29 1.84 6.56
C SER A 87 -4.23 2.17 8.04
N ASP A 88 -4.94 3.20 8.42
CA ASP A 88 -5.21 3.54 9.81
C ASP A 88 -6.72 3.73 9.99
N TRP A 89 -7.15 3.76 11.23
CA TRP A 89 -8.54 3.96 11.56
C TRP A 89 -8.64 4.83 12.80
N MET A 90 -9.35 5.94 12.65
CA MET A 90 -9.63 6.87 13.73
C MET A 90 -11.10 7.28 13.67
N ALA A 91 -11.80 7.09 14.77
CA ALA A 91 -13.21 7.49 14.87
C ALA A 91 -13.34 8.95 15.29
N GLU A 92 -14.39 9.59 14.79
CA GLU A 92 -14.88 10.86 15.31
C GLU A 92 -15.47 10.64 16.71
N LYS A 93 -14.72 11.02 17.76
CA LYS A 93 -15.11 10.85 19.17
C LYS A 93 -15.07 12.19 19.91
N PRO A 94 -15.90 12.37 20.97
CA PRO A 94 -15.77 13.53 21.84
C PRO A 94 -14.34 13.69 22.36
N GLY A 95 -13.81 14.92 22.36
CA GLY A 95 -12.45 15.22 22.82
C GLY A 95 -11.35 15.00 21.76
N VAL A 96 -11.65 14.42 20.60
CA VAL A 96 -10.69 14.33 19.48
C VAL A 96 -10.98 15.45 18.48
N PRO A 97 -10.00 16.32 18.14
CA PRO A 97 -10.19 17.36 17.15
C PRO A 97 -10.57 16.75 15.78
N LEU A 98 -11.67 17.19 15.19
CA LEU A 98 -12.13 16.66 13.89
C LEU A 98 -11.11 16.89 12.78
N SER A 99 -10.36 18.00 12.83
CA SER A 99 -9.25 18.25 11.90
C SER A 99 -8.13 17.21 12.01
N ALA A 100 -7.83 16.72 13.20
CA ALA A 100 -6.84 15.67 13.38
C ALA A 100 -7.31 14.34 12.78
N VAL A 101 -8.61 14.02 12.92
CA VAL A 101 -9.19 12.80 12.33
C VAL A 101 -9.11 12.83 10.82
N ILE A 102 -9.63 13.89 10.19
CA ILE A 102 -9.63 13.97 8.72
C ILE A 102 -8.20 14.03 8.15
N ASN A 103 -7.30 14.83 8.77
CA ASN A 103 -5.93 14.93 8.32
C ASN A 103 -5.22 13.57 8.40
N ARG A 104 -5.42 12.81 9.49
CA ARG A 104 -4.82 11.49 9.65
C ARG A 104 -5.32 10.51 8.60
N MET A 105 -6.62 10.49 8.31
CA MET A 105 -7.19 9.60 7.30
C MET A 105 -6.71 9.97 5.90
N MET A 106 -6.68 11.25 5.56
CA MET A 106 -6.18 11.72 4.26
C MET A 106 -4.68 11.43 4.11
N GLN A 107 -3.88 11.62 5.16
CA GLN A 107 -2.45 11.38 5.09
C GLN A 107 -2.12 9.93 4.71
N ILE A 108 -2.77 8.96 5.38
CA ILE A 108 -2.44 7.55 5.17
C ILE A 108 -3.08 6.98 3.90
N HIS A 109 -4.31 7.39 3.56
CA HIS A 109 -5.08 6.78 2.47
C HIS A 109 -4.94 7.53 1.14
N VAL A 110 -4.52 8.81 1.17
CA VAL A 110 -4.42 9.65 -0.03
C VAL A 110 -3.01 10.13 -0.28
N HIS A 111 -2.39 10.86 0.66
CA HIS A 111 -1.03 11.40 0.47
C HIS A 111 -0.02 10.26 0.26
N ALA A 112 -0.04 9.23 1.11
CA ALA A 112 0.93 8.14 0.99
C ALA A 112 0.87 7.42 -0.36
N PRO A 113 -0.28 6.91 -0.85
CA PRO A 113 -0.36 6.32 -2.18
C PRO A 113 -0.03 7.32 -3.30
N TYR A 114 -0.46 8.57 -3.19
CA TYR A 114 -0.19 9.61 -4.19
C TYR A 114 1.32 9.85 -4.36
N LEU A 115 2.02 10.11 -3.26
CA LEU A 115 3.44 10.40 -3.27
C LEU A 115 4.26 9.17 -3.68
N LEU A 116 3.92 7.98 -3.18
CA LEU A 116 4.61 6.73 -3.54
C LEU A 116 4.42 6.40 -5.02
N ASN A 117 3.21 6.55 -5.58
CA ASN A 117 2.96 6.31 -7.00
C ASN A 117 3.82 7.22 -7.88
N HIS A 118 3.95 8.51 -7.52
CA HIS A 118 4.81 9.43 -8.26
C HIS A 118 6.28 9.15 -8.06
N ALA A 119 6.73 8.94 -6.83
CA ALA A 119 8.14 8.73 -6.52
C ALA A 119 8.69 7.41 -7.11
N LEU A 120 7.85 6.37 -7.21
CA LEU A 120 8.23 5.04 -7.68
C LEU A 120 7.77 4.75 -9.12
N GLU A 121 7.20 5.72 -9.84
CA GLU A 121 6.69 5.54 -11.21
C GLU A 121 7.75 4.94 -12.15
N ALA A 122 8.99 5.43 -12.06
CA ALA A 122 10.08 4.94 -12.89
C ALA A 122 10.41 3.45 -12.68
N LEU A 123 10.20 2.92 -11.46
CA LEU A 123 10.40 1.49 -11.17
C LEU A 123 9.30 0.60 -11.75
N LEU A 124 8.16 1.16 -12.14
CA LEU A 124 7.02 0.44 -12.71
C LEU A 124 7.03 0.46 -14.25
N ARG A 125 7.70 1.42 -14.85
CA ARG A 125 7.76 1.63 -16.31
C ARG A 125 9.01 1.01 -16.94
N GLY A 126 9.02 0.90 -18.27
CA GLY A 126 10.21 0.52 -19.02
C GLY A 126 10.57 -0.96 -19.01
N HIS A 127 9.64 -1.85 -18.61
CA HIS A 127 9.91 -3.27 -18.53
C HIS A 127 9.37 -4.09 -19.72
N GLY A 128 9.26 -3.47 -20.88
CA GLY A 128 8.81 -4.12 -22.12
C GLY A 128 7.35 -4.60 -22.05
N HIS A 129 7.09 -5.84 -22.49
CA HIS A 129 5.74 -6.41 -22.49
C HIS A 129 5.25 -6.87 -21.09
N ALA A 130 6.13 -6.91 -20.09
CA ALA A 130 5.75 -7.28 -18.72
C ALA A 130 5.14 -6.09 -17.99
N ALA A 131 3.84 -5.85 -18.16
CA ALA A 131 3.11 -4.80 -17.47
C ALA A 131 3.31 -4.88 -15.94
N SER A 132 3.38 -3.71 -15.32
CA SER A 132 3.37 -3.59 -13.86
C SER A 132 1.97 -3.26 -13.35
N ASP A 133 1.74 -3.41 -12.05
CA ASP A 133 0.44 -3.18 -11.44
C ASP A 133 0.55 -2.26 -10.22
N ILE A 134 -0.47 -1.41 -10.02
CA ILE A 134 -0.74 -0.72 -8.77
C ILE A 134 -2.11 -1.20 -8.27
N ILE A 135 -2.17 -1.65 -7.03
CA ILE A 135 -3.41 -2.09 -6.38
C ILE A 135 -3.65 -1.22 -5.14
N HIS A 136 -4.78 -0.54 -5.12
CA HIS A 136 -5.24 0.19 -3.94
C HIS A 136 -6.24 -0.67 -3.15
N ILE A 137 -5.99 -0.90 -1.86
CA ILE A 137 -6.99 -1.51 -0.99
C ILE A 137 -7.90 -0.40 -0.47
N THR A 138 -9.05 -0.26 -1.12
CA THR A 138 -10.10 0.68 -0.76
C THR A 138 -11.02 0.08 0.32
N ASP A 139 -12.30 0.32 0.27
CA ASP A 139 -13.27 -0.24 1.20
C ASP A 139 -14.67 -0.14 0.57
N TYR A 140 -15.51 -1.10 0.85
CA TYR A 140 -16.92 -1.10 0.43
C TYR A 140 -17.72 0.13 0.93
N VAL A 141 -17.26 0.75 2.02
CA VAL A 141 -17.85 1.98 2.56
C VAL A 141 -17.87 3.14 1.54
N VAL A 142 -17.04 3.08 0.51
CA VAL A 142 -17.00 4.08 -0.59
C VAL A 142 -18.37 4.22 -1.28
N GLU A 143 -19.12 3.13 -1.40
CA GLU A 143 -20.44 3.13 -2.07
C GLU A 143 -21.58 3.63 -1.18
N ARG A 144 -21.45 3.48 0.14
CA ARG A 144 -22.53 3.74 1.09
C ARG A 144 -22.32 4.94 1.98
N GLY A 145 -21.06 5.36 2.15
CA GLY A 145 -20.69 6.29 3.21
C GLY A 145 -20.73 5.66 4.60
N SER A 146 -20.48 6.47 5.63
CA SER A 146 -20.56 6.06 7.04
C SER A 146 -20.96 7.26 7.90
N ASP A 147 -21.97 7.09 8.72
CA ASP A 147 -22.39 8.08 9.73
C ASP A 147 -21.45 8.13 10.94
N LYS A 148 -20.68 7.07 11.18
CA LYS A 148 -19.78 6.91 12.34
C LYS A 148 -18.31 7.15 12.00
N HIS A 149 -17.92 7.14 10.70
CA HIS A 149 -16.54 7.20 10.24
C HIS A 149 -16.45 8.02 8.94
N ILE A 150 -16.89 9.27 9.00
CA ILE A 150 -17.02 10.15 7.83
C ILE A 150 -15.66 10.41 7.19
N ALA A 151 -14.65 10.76 7.99
CA ALA A 151 -13.30 11.03 7.49
C ALA A 151 -12.64 9.80 6.84
N TYR A 152 -12.83 8.61 7.44
CA TYR A 152 -12.37 7.36 6.86
C TYR A 152 -13.03 7.09 5.50
N ALA A 153 -14.37 7.12 5.45
CA ALA A 153 -15.14 6.89 4.23
C ALA A 153 -14.74 7.88 3.13
N ALA A 154 -14.61 9.17 3.45
CA ALA A 154 -14.19 10.20 2.52
C ALA A 154 -12.77 9.93 1.98
N SER A 155 -11.82 9.54 2.82
CA SER A 155 -10.45 9.24 2.40
C SER A 155 -10.38 8.00 1.49
N LYS A 156 -11.17 6.96 1.75
CA LYS A 156 -11.27 5.78 0.88
C LYS A 156 -11.95 6.09 -0.46
N ALA A 157 -12.95 6.97 -0.48
CA ALA A 157 -13.57 7.46 -1.71
C ALA A 157 -12.57 8.27 -2.56
N ALA A 158 -11.74 9.10 -1.93
CA ALA A 158 -10.66 9.82 -2.60
C ALA A 158 -9.63 8.85 -3.22
N LEU A 159 -9.23 7.79 -2.49
CA LEU A 159 -8.33 6.76 -3.00
C LEU A 159 -8.94 6.00 -4.19
N ASP A 160 -10.25 5.69 -4.15
CA ASP A 160 -10.96 5.04 -5.25
C ASP A 160 -10.96 5.92 -6.51
N ASN A 161 -11.24 7.21 -6.39
CA ASN A 161 -11.16 8.13 -7.52
C ASN A 161 -9.72 8.25 -8.06
N MET A 162 -8.73 8.32 -7.16
CA MET A 162 -7.31 8.40 -7.52
C MET A 162 -6.86 7.16 -8.31
N THR A 163 -7.42 5.97 -8.03
CA THR A 163 -7.19 4.76 -8.82
C THR A 163 -7.49 4.98 -10.30
N ARG A 164 -8.65 5.55 -10.62
CA ARG A 164 -9.06 5.85 -12.00
C ARG A 164 -8.16 6.88 -12.66
N SER A 165 -7.71 7.88 -11.91
CA SER A 165 -6.83 8.93 -12.40
C SER A 165 -5.45 8.39 -12.75
N PHE A 166 -4.85 7.57 -11.87
CA PHE A 166 -3.57 6.90 -12.16
C PHE A 166 -3.71 5.86 -13.28
N ALA A 167 -4.82 5.14 -13.37
CA ALA A 167 -5.06 4.21 -14.48
C ALA A 167 -4.97 4.92 -15.84
N ARG A 168 -5.55 6.12 -15.97
CA ARG A 168 -5.46 6.93 -17.19
C ARG A 168 -4.05 7.46 -17.44
N LYS A 169 -3.36 7.92 -16.38
CA LYS A 169 -2.02 8.50 -16.48
C LYS A 169 -0.97 7.46 -16.88
N LEU A 170 -1.07 6.25 -16.36
CA LEU A 170 0.00 5.25 -16.43
C LEU A 170 -0.23 4.19 -17.52
N ALA A 171 -1.41 4.17 -18.16
CA ALA A 171 -1.68 3.28 -19.29
C ALA A 171 -0.75 3.59 -20.48
N PRO A 172 -0.40 2.58 -21.29
CA PRO A 172 -0.73 1.16 -21.15
C PRO A 172 0.27 0.37 -20.29
N GLU A 173 1.35 0.97 -19.83
CA GLU A 173 2.48 0.29 -19.21
C GLU A 173 2.18 -0.23 -17.79
N VAL A 174 1.34 0.49 -17.04
CA VAL A 174 0.99 0.14 -15.67
C VAL A 174 -0.52 0.07 -15.53
N LYS A 175 -1.01 -1.07 -15.06
CA LYS A 175 -2.43 -1.24 -14.72
C LYS A 175 -2.67 -0.77 -13.29
N VAL A 176 -3.71 0.02 -13.09
CA VAL A 176 -4.06 0.52 -11.76
C VAL A 176 -5.49 0.13 -11.43
N ASN A 177 -5.65 -0.63 -10.36
CA ASN A 177 -6.93 -1.18 -9.94
C ASN A 177 -7.14 -0.99 -8.43
N ALA A 178 -8.38 -1.12 -7.98
CA ALA A 178 -8.74 -1.14 -6.57
C ALA A 178 -9.42 -2.46 -6.20
N ILE A 179 -9.23 -2.87 -4.95
CA ILE A 179 -9.99 -3.92 -4.30
C ILE A 179 -10.72 -3.26 -3.13
N ALA A 180 -12.05 -3.40 -3.10
CA ALA A 180 -12.93 -2.81 -2.10
C ALA A 180 -13.53 -3.93 -1.21
N PRO A 181 -12.81 -4.40 -0.17
CA PRO A 181 -13.32 -5.41 0.73
C PRO A 181 -14.53 -4.90 1.50
N SER A 182 -15.51 -5.78 1.79
CA SER A 182 -16.61 -5.45 2.69
C SER A 182 -16.31 -5.89 4.12
N LEU A 183 -16.46 -7.17 4.41
CA LEU A 183 -16.15 -7.74 5.72
C LEU A 183 -14.98 -8.72 5.58
N ILE A 184 -13.90 -8.44 6.29
CA ILE A 184 -12.77 -9.35 6.37
C ILE A 184 -12.71 -9.90 7.79
N MET A 185 -13.00 -11.18 7.93
CA MET A 185 -12.87 -11.88 9.21
C MET A 185 -11.52 -12.57 9.25
N PHE A 186 -10.68 -12.15 10.17
CA PHE A 186 -9.50 -12.91 10.55
C PHE A 186 -9.86 -13.68 11.82
N ASN A 187 -9.68 -14.98 11.80
CA ASN A 187 -9.65 -15.74 13.04
C ASN A 187 -8.37 -15.32 13.76
N GLU A 188 -8.50 -14.46 14.75
CA GLU A 188 -7.46 -14.26 15.74
C GLU A 188 -7.49 -15.51 16.61
N GLY A 189 -6.63 -16.49 16.28
CA GLY A 189 -6.35 -17.64 17.13
C GLY A 189 -5.51 -17.23 18.33
#